data_516e4e539dbbfd7fcc3ecf0a9cf066d6
#
_entry.id   516e4e539dbbfd7fcc3ecf0a9cf066d6
#
_cell.length_a   1.000
_cell.length_b   1.000
_cell.length_c   1.000
_cell.angle_alpha   90.00
_cell.angle_beta   90.00
_cell.angle_gamma   90.00
#
_symmetry.space_group_name_H-M   'P 1'
#
loop_
_entity.id
_entity.type
_entity.pdbx_description
1 polymer ?
#
loop_
_entity_poly.entity_id
_entity_poly.type
_entity_poly.pdbx_seq_one_letter_code
_entity_poly.pdbx_strand_id
1 'polypeptide(L)'
;MTGNRLDKDTRWPGVLGKVLGPSFEIIEEGMNGRTTVWDDPIQGYANGQDYLVPCLKSHRPLDVVIIMLGTNDLKNRFSLSARDIAKGAAVLVGIVQKSDCGVEQTAPKVLLVAPPPVAELGDSAESFVGAEAKSKRLSEHFKKIATECGCALVDAGTVVTSSRIDGIHLDGEEHIKLGHAMALKVKEVIG
;
A
#
# COMPACT_ATOMS: atom_id res chain seq x y z
N MET A 1 4.69 9.89 16.85
CA MET A 1 4.43 10.76 15.68
C MET A 1 3.67 11.99 16.10
N THR A 2 3.95 13.12 15.46
CA THR A 2 3.29 14.40 15.76
C THR A 2 1.82 14.48 15.34
N GLY A 3 1.25 13.43 14.77
CA GLY A 3 -0.11 13.41 14.24
C GLY A 3 -0.32 14.25 12.97
N ASN A 4 0.67 15.02 12.56
CA ASN A 4 0.58 15.89 11.40
C ASN A 4 0.87 15.10 10.11
N ARG A 5 -0.01 15.22 9.13
CA ARG A 5 0.22 14.69 7.79
C ARG A 5 1.38 15.44 7.14
N LEU A 6 2.34 14.73 6.58
CA LEU A 6 3.41 15.34 5.77
C LEU A 6 2.80 16.13 4.61
N ASP A 7 3.49 17.21 4.19
CA ASP A 7 3.04 17.98 3.03
C ASP A 7 3.03 17.16 1.73
N LYS A 8 2.33 17.66 0.73
CA LYS A 8 2.15 16.95 -0.54
C LYS A 8 3.47 16.69 -1.25
N ASP A 9 4.44 17.58 -1.09
CA ASP A 9 5.71 17.53 -1.78
C ASP A 9 6.69 16.52 -1.13
N THR A 10 6.42 16.12 0.09
CA THR A 10 7.19 15.12 0.84
C THR A 10 6.56 13.73 0.77
N ARG A 11 5.22 13.61 0.74
CA ARG A 11 4.55 12.32 0.63
C ARG A 11 4.87 11.61 -0.68
N TRP A 12 5.12 10.29 -0.63
CA TRP A 12 5.51 9.52 -1.80
C TRP A 12 4.56 9.66 -3.01
N PRO A 13 3.21 9.79 -2.87
CA PRO A 13 2.37 9.99 -4.05
C PRO A 13 2.57 11.38 -4.68
N GLY A 14 2.80 12.40 -3.89
CA GLY A 14 3.11 13.74 -4.42
C GLY A 14 4.47 13.77 -5.10
N VAL A 15 5.49 13.13 -4.51
CA VAL A 15 6.82 12.96 -5.16
C VAL A 15 6.68 12.16 -6.45
N LEU A 16 5.93 11.05 -6.46
CA LEU A 16 5.60 10.28 -7.65
C LEU A 16 5.05 11.18 -8.76
N GLY A 17 4.05 12.01 -8.46
CA GLY A 17 3.45 12.92 -9.43
C GLY A 17 4.44 13.95 -9.99
N LYS A 18 5.29 14.53 -9.14
CA LYS A 18 6.36 15.43 -9.58
C LYS A 18 7.34 14.76 -10.55
N VAL A 19 7.75 13.52 -10.25
CA VAL A 19 8.73 12.77 -11.06
C VAL A 19 8.13 12.29 -12.39
N LEU A 20 6.84 11.95 -12.40
CA LEU A 20 6.14 11.56 -13.62
C LEU A 20 5.85 12.77 -14.53
N GLY A 21 5.63 13.93 -13.94
CA GLY A 21 5.39 15.17 -14.67
C GLY A 21 3.90 15.45 -14.96
N PRO A 22 3.61 16.56 -15.65
CA PRO A 22 2.26 17.12 -15.77
C PRO A 22 1.28 16.29 -16.61
N SER A 23 1.76 15.29 -17.33
CA SER A 23 0.90 14.37 -18.09
C SER A 23 0.25 13.29 -17.21
N PHE A 24 0.55 13.26 -15.91
CA PHE A 24 0.03 12.31 -14.96
C PHE A 24 -0.76 13.01 -13.86
N GLU A 25 -1.94 12.50 -13.60
CA GLU A 25 -2.73 12.87 -12.44
C GLU A 25 -2.58 11.78 -11.35
N ILE A 26 -2.22 12.19 -10.15
CA ILE A 26 -2.07 11.28 -9.01
C ILE A 26 -3.18 11.55 -7.99
N ILE A 27 -4.02 10.55 -7.79
CA ILE A 27 -5.12 10.58 -6.83
C ILE A 27 -4.65 9.89 -5.56
N GLU A 28 -4.58 10.65 -4.46
CA GLU A 28 -4.06 10.16 -3.17
C GLU A 28 -5.21 9.71 -2.28
N GLU A 29 -5.36 8.39 -2.10
CA GLU A 29 -6.41 7.79 -1.29
C GLU A 29 -5.89 7.07 -0.04
N GLY A 30 -4.67 7.42 0.39
CA GLY A 30 -4.06 6.90 1.62
C GLY A 30 -4.78 7.36 2.89
N MET A 31 -5.09 6.41 3.78
CA MET A 31 -5.71 6.66 5.08
C MET A 31 -4.98 5.89 6.19
N ASN A 32 -4.72 6.57 7.31
CA ASN A 32 -4.13 5.93 8.47
C ASN A 32 -5.03 4.80 9.00
N GLY A 33 -4.41 3.72 9.46
CA GLY A 33 -5.12 2.58 10.04
C GLY A 33 -5.75 1.62 9.03
N ARG A 34 -5.77 1.95 7.72
CA ARG A 34 -6.42 1.10 6.70
C ARG A 34 -5.80 -0.29 6.64
N THR A 35 -6.66 -1.30 6.74
CA THR A 35 -6.36 -2.72 6.58
C THR A 35 -6.54 -3.13 5.10
N THR A 36 -6.20 -4.38 4.77
CA THR A 36 -6.55 -4.95 3.47
C THR A 36 -8.07 -5.21 3.38
N VAL A 37 -8.57 -6.24 4.02
CA VAL A 37 -9.97 -6.70 3.95
C VAL A 37 -10.58 -6.99 5.33
N TRP A 38 -9.89 -6.61 6.39
CA TRP A 38 -10.28 -6.95 7.76
C TRP A 38 -10.92 -5.77 8.46
N ASP A 39 -12.08 -6.00 9.05
CA ASP A 39 -12.73 -5.00 9.88
C ASP A 39 -11.93 -4.76 11.16
N ASP A 40 -11.55 -3.51 11.40
CA ASP A 40 -10.96 -3.14 12.67
C ASP A 40 -12.09 -2.78 13.65
N PRO A 41 -12.30 -3.57 14.73
CA PRO A 41 -13.39 -3.31 15.67
C PRO A 41 -13.24 -1.99 16.44
N ILE A 42 -12.03 -1.39 16.39
CA ILE A 42 -11.74 -0.10 17.02
C ILE A 42 -11.85 1.04 15.99
N GLN A 43 -11.49 0.76 14.73
CA GLN A 43 -11.52 1.72 13.62
C GLN A 43 -12.49 1.21 12.55
N GLY A 44 -13.79 1.28 12.78
CA GLY A 44 -14.84 0.65 11.98
C GLY A 44 -14.94 1.08 10.51
N TYR A 45 -14.14 2.02 10.04
CA TYR A 45 -14.06 2.50 8.65
C TYR A 45 -12.71 2.17 7.98
N ALA A 46 -11.91 1.31 8.60
CA ALA A 46 -10.53 1.05 8.16
C ALA A 46 -10.42 -0.06 7.09
N ASN A 47 -11.49 -0.80 6.80
CA ASN A 47 -11.48 -1.88 5.82
C ASN A 47 -11.26 -1.34 4.40
N GLY A 48 -10.13 -1.71 3.79
CA GLY A 48 -9.77 -1.27 2.44
C GLY A 48 -10.70 -1.83 1.36
N GLN A 49 -11.23 -3.05 1.55
CA GLN A 49 -12.16 -3.67 0.62
C GLN A 49 -13.47 -2.87 0.49
N ASP A 50 -14.02 -2.41 1.58
CA ASP A 50 -15.28 -1.66 1.59
C ASP A 50 -15.13 -0.31 0.88
N TYR A 51 -13.96 0.31 1.01
CA TYR A 51 -13.66 1.58 0.39
C TYR A 51 -13.30 1.47 -1.10
N LEU A 52 -12.66 0.37 -1.51
CA LEU A 52 -12.02 0.27 -2.83
C LEU A 52 -13.02 0.42 -3.99
N VAL A 53 -14.17 -0.23 -3.93
CA VAL A 53 -15.16 -0.20 -5.04
C VAL A 53 -15.74 1.21 -5.24
N PRO A 54 -16.25 1.91 -4.21
CA PRO A 54 -16.67 3.31 -4.35
C PRO A 54 -15.55 4.22 -4.88
N CYS A 55 -14.33 4.03 -4.39
CA CYS A 55 -13.15 4.80 -4.82
C CYS A 55 -12.86 4.61 -6.32
N LEU A 56 -12.78 3.36 -6.80
CA LEU A 56 -12.56 3.07 -8.21
C LEU A 56 -13.64 3.70 -9.10
N LYS A 57 -14.91 3.58 -8.72
CA LYS A 57 -16.03 4.13 -9.48
C LYS A 57 -16.04 5.66 -9.53
N SER A 58 -15.60 6.32 -8.46
CA SER A 58 -15.55 7.78 -8.38
C SER A 58 -14.43 8.39 -9.23
N HIS A 59 -13.33 7.66 -9.42
CA HIS A 59 -12.11 8.17 -10.05
C HIS A 59 -11.86 7.62 -11.46
N ARG A 60 -12.76 6.79 -11.99
CA ARG A 60 -12.60 6.23 -13.35
C ARG A 60 -12.67 7.32 -14.42
N PRO A 61 -11.95 7.18 -15.57
CA PRO A 61 -11.09 6.05 -15.90
C PRO A 61 -9.70 6.13 -15.23
N LEU A 62 -9.15 4.97 -14.84
CA LEU A 62 -7.85 4.86 -14.20
C LEU A 62 -6.90 4.01 -15.07
N ASP A 63 -5.67 4.45 -15.25
CA ASP A 63 -4.64 3.66 -15.95
C ASP A 63 -4.00 2.62 -15.01
N VAL A 64 -3.65 3.05 -13.78
CA VAL A 64 -2.96 2.21 -12.79
C VAL A 64 -3.56 2.42 -11.40
N VAL A 65 -3.78 1.34 -10.68
CA VAL A 65 -4.11 1.36 -9.25
C VAL A 65 -2.94 0.81 -8.46
N ILE A 66 -2.42 1.61 -7.54
CA ILE A 66 -1.31 1.23 -6.64
C ILE A 66 -1.89 0.81 -5.30
N ILE A 67 -1.60 -0.43 -4.86
CA ILE A 67 -2.07 -0.96 -3.58
C ILE A 67 -0.87 -1.21 -2.67
N MET A 68 -0.73 -0.40 -1.61
CA MET A 68 0.26 -0.57 -0.54
C MET A 68 -0.46 -0.67 0.80
N LEU A 69 -0.92 -1.85 1.15
CA LEU A 69 -1.61 -2.18 2.39
C LEU A 69 -1.04 -3.46 3.00
N GLY A 70 -1.33 -3.70 4.28
CA GLY A 70 -0.90 -4.90 5.01
C GLY A 70 -0.16 -4.59 6.30
N THR A 71 0.38 -3.37 6.46
CA THR A 71 1.05 -2.97 7.71
C THR A 71 0.08 -2.96 8.89
N ASN A 72 -1.13 -2.42 8.72
CA ASN A 72 -2.12 -2.37 9.80
C ASN A 72 -2.72 -3.73 10.13
N ASP A 73 -2.69 -4.65 9.20
CA ASP A 73 -3.11 -6.06 9.37
C ASP A 73 -2.15 -6.83 10.29
N LEU A 74 -0.94 -6.32 10.53
CA LEU A 74 0.02 -6.88 11.47
C LEU A 74 -0.40 -6.71 12.94
N LYS A 75 -1.35 -5.83 13.24
CA LYS A 75 -1.84 -5.62 14.61
C LYS A 75 -2.28 -6.97 15.20
N ASN A 76 -1.83 -7.26 16.43
CA ASN A 76 -2.05 -8.56 17.06
C ASN A 76 -3.54 -8.91 17.25
N ARG A 77 -4.43 -7.89 17.32
CA ARG A 77 -5.89 -8.09 17.42
C ARG A 77 -6.50 -8.85 16.26
N PHE A 78 -5.87 -8.83 15.07
CA PHE A 78 -6.34 -9.59 13.91
C PHE A 78 -5.82 -11.02 13.88
N SER A 79 -4.78 -11.34 14.64
CA SER A 79 -4.18 -12.69 14.74
C SER A 79 -3.83 -13.32 13.38
N LEU A 80 -3.48 -12.51 12.38
CA LEU A 80 -3.21 -12.96 11.02
C LEU A 80 -1.77 -13.44 10.84
N SER A 81 -1.61 -14.42 9.95
CA SER A 81 -0.30 -14.77 9.42
C SER A 81 0.11 -13.82 8.28
N ALA A 82 1.41 -13.73 7.96
CA ALA A 82 1.87 -12.96 6.80
C ALA A 82 1.23 -13.44 5.48
N ARG A 83 0.91 -14.74 5.39
CA ARG A 83 0.21 -15.33 4.25
C ARG A 83 -1.23 -14.81 4.14
N ASP A 84 -1.96 -14.72 5.25
CA ASP A 84 -3.35 -14.27 5.23
C ASP A 84 -3.43 -12.78 4.91
N ILE A 85 -2.49 -11.97 5.40
CA ILE A 85 -2.35 -10.56 5.01
C ILE A 85 -2.16 -10.42 3.49
N ALA A 86 -1.25 -11.21 2.91
CA ALA A 86 -1.02 -11.20 1.47
C ALA A 86 -2.25 -11.66 0.68
N LYS A 87 -3.02 -12.64 1.18
CA LYS A 87 -4.30 -13.04 0.58
C LYS A 87 -5.34 -11.91 0.64
N GLY A 88 -5.36 -11.13 1.73
CA GLY A 88 -6.19 -9.93 1.81
C GLY A 88 -5.83 -8.92 0.70
N ALA A 89 -4.54 -8.69 0.45
CA ALA A 89 -4.09 -7.88 -0.68
C ALA A 89 -4.50 -8.48 -2.03
N ALA A 90 -4.45 -9.81 -2.20
CA ALA A 90 -4.91 -10.49 -3.42
C ALA A 90 -6.39 -10.24 -3.72
N VAL A 91 -7.24 -10.20 -2.69
CA VAL A 91 -8.67 -9.85 -2.84
C VAL A 91 -8.81 -8.46 -3.46
N LEU A 92 -8.05 -7.48 -2.96
CA LEU A 92 -8.08 -6.11 -3.49
C LEU A 92 -7.59 -6.06 -4.96
N VAL A 93 -6.50 -6.76 -5.28
CA VAL A 93 -6.02 -6.92 -6.66
C VAL A 93 -7.12 -7.49 -7.55
N GLY A 94 -7.79 -8.56 -7.11
CA GLY A 94 -8.88 -9.19 -7.85
C GLY A 94 -10.09 -8.28 -8.05
N ILE A 95 -10.40 -7.39 -7.11
CA ILE A 95 -11.46 -6.38 -7.26
C ILE A 95 -11.11 -5.39 -8.38
N VAL A 96 -9.87 -4.88 -8.40
CA VAL A 96 -9.42 -3.96 -9.46
C VAL A 96 -9.44 -4.64 -10.81
N GLN A 97 -8.89 -5.85 -10.93
CA GLN A 97 -8.80 -6.60 -12.18
C GLN A 97 -10.15 -7.04 -12.77
N LYS A 98 -11.19 -7.07 -11.92
CA LYS A 98 -12.57 -7.38 -12.37
C LYS A 98 -13.42 -6.14 -12.55
N SER A 99 -12.87 -4.95 -12.31
CA SER A 99 -13.59 -3.69 -12.46
C SER A 99 -13.59 -3.22 -13.94
N ASP A 100 -14.56 -2.36 -14.26
CA ASP A 100 -14.66 -1.63 -15.53
C ASP A 100 -14.13 -0.19 -15.39
N CYS A 101 -13.17 0.01 -14.47
CA CYS A 101 -12.76 1.35 -14.07
C CYS A 101 -11.52 1.87 -14.80
N GLY A 102 -10.99 1.14 -15.76
CA GLY A 102 -9.90 1.59 -16.65
C GLY A 102 -10.40 2.32 -17.89
N VAL A 103 -9.44 2.68 -18.74
CA VAL A 103 -9.72 3.30 -20.04
C VAL A 103 -10.57 2.36 -20.91
N GLU A 104 -11.52 2.89 -21.65
CA GLU A 104 -12.46 2.11 -22.49
C GLU A 104 -13.20 1.02 -21.72
N GLN A 105 -13.50 1.26 -20.44
CA GLN A 105 -14.20 0.32 -19.56
C GLN A 105 -13.43 -1.01 -19.36
N THR A 106 -12.13 -1.01 -19.56
CA THR A 106 -11.26 -2.13 -19.20
C THR A 106 -10.94 -2.10 -17.68
N ALA A 107 -10.20 -3.08 -17.19
CA ALA A 107 -9.64 -3.03 -15.84
C ALA A 107 -8.36 -2.18 -15.81
N PRO A 108 -8.15 -1.35 -14.78
CA PRO A 108 -6.86 -0.69 -14.57
C PRO A 108 -5.73 -1.70 -14.38
N LYS A 109 -4.52 -1.34 -14.80
CA LYS A 109 -3.32 -2.11 -14.40
C LYS A 109 -3.13 -2.02 -12.89
N VAL A 110 -2.61 -3.08 -12.27
CA VAL A 110 -2.37 -3.10 -10.82
C VAL A 110 -0.88 -3.10 -10.53
N LEU A 111 -0.44 -2.20 -9.66
CA LEU A 111 0.86 -2.22 -9.05
C LEU A 111 0.71 -2.56 -7.56
N LEU A 112 1.01 -3.79 -7.20
CA LEU A 112 1.02 -4.24 -5.82
C LEU A 112 2.33 -3.83 -5.16
N VAL A 113 2.28 -3.33 -3.94
CA VAL A 113 3.47 -2.93 -3.18
C VAL A 113 3.50 -3.69 -1.87
N ALA A 114 4.51 -4.52 -1.70
CA ALA A 114 4.80 -5.13 -0.39
C ALA A 114 5.30 -4.03 0.55
N PRO A 115 4.64 -3.78 1.70
CA PRO A 115 5.11 -2.77 2.65
C PRO A 115 6.47 -3.15 3.23
N PRO A 116 7.29 -2.17 3.62
CA PRO A 116 8.58 -2.45 4.25
C PRO A 116 8.38 -3.17 5.59
N PRO A 117 9.34 -3.98 6.04
CA PRO A 117 9.31 -4.56 7.37
C PRO A 117 9.22 -3.49 8.45
N VAL A 118 8.44 -3.74 9.50
CA VAL A 118 8.44 -2.87 10.68
C VAL A 118 9.80 -2.96 11.39
N ALA A 119 10.25 -1.83 11.91
CA ALA A 119 11.46 -1.73 12.71
C ALA A 119 11.16 -1.96 14.20
N GLU A 120 12.07 -1.56 15.07
CA GLU A 120 11.84 -1.59 16.51
C GLU A 120 10.63 -0.73 16.87
N LEU A 121 9.63 -1.36 17.50
CA LEU A 121 8.35 -0.76 17.82
C LEU A 121 8.44 0.01 19.15
N GLY A 122 8.21 1.30 19.11
CA GLY A 122 8.10 2.14 20.31
C GLY A 122 6.76 1.92 21.04
N ASP A 123 6.02 2.99 21.26
CA ASP A 123 4.70 2.97 21.95
C ASP A 123 3.65 2.07 21.28
N SER A 124 3.86 1.71 20.02
CA SER A 124 2.98 0.80 19.28
C SER A 124 3.21 -0.68 19.56
N ALA A 125 4.25 -1.04 20.30
CA ALA A 125 4.69 -2.43 20.51
C ALA A 125 3.57 -3.35 21.04
N GLU A 126 2.75 -2.87 21.96
CA GLU A 126 1.64 -3.65 22.52
C GLU A 126 0.60 -4.04 21.45
N SER A 127 0.29 -3.13 20.52
CA SER A 127 -0.66 -3.39 19.44
C SER A 127 -0.09 -4.24 18.32
N PHE A 128 1.24 -4.33 18.18
CA PHE A 128 1.94 -4.98 17.09
C PHE A 128 2.82 -6.15 17.55
N VAL A 129 2.44 -6.82 18.63
CA VAL A 129 3.20 -7.99 19.14
C VAL A 129 3.42 -9.02 18.02
N GLY A 130 4.68 -9.38 17.80
CA GLY A 130 5.11 -10.33 16.76
C GLY A 130 5.10 -9.77 15.34
N ALA A 131 4.81 -8.48 15.13
CA ALA A 131 4.79 -7.87 13.81
C ALA A 131 6.16 -7.84 13.13
N GLU A 132 7.25 -7.66 13.87
CA GLU A 132 8.61 -7.64 13.30
C GLU A 132 8.93 -8.91 12.51
N ALA A 133 8.70 -10.07 13.11
CA ALA A 133 8.94 -11.34 12.45
C ALA A 133 7.98 -11.58 11.27
N LYS A 134 6.71 -11.20 11.41
CA LYS A 134 5.69 -11.36 10.37
C LYS A 134 5.94 -10.42 9.18
N SER A 135 6.29 -9.16 9.43
CA SER A 135 6.50 -8.17 8.37
C SER A 135 7.64 -8.55 7.43
N LYS A 136 8.73 -9.14 7.96
CA LYS A 136 9.86 -9.64 7.16
C LYS A 136 9.45 -10.72 6.14
N ARG A 137 8.33 -11.39 6.37
CA ARG A 137 7.79 -12.42 5.47
C ARG A 137 6.76 -11.91 4.46
N LEU A 138 6.31 -10.66 4.59
CA LEU A 138 5.30 -10.11 3.68
C LEU A 138 5.81 -10.08 2.24
N SER A 139 7.04 -9.61 2.01
CA SER A 139 7.62 -9.55 0.67
C SER A 139 7.53 -10.87 -0.09
N GLU A 140 7.92 -11.98 0.53
CA GLU A 140 7.83 -13.33 -0.08
C GLU A 140 6.40 -13.68 -0.49
N HIS A 141 5.44 -13.43 0.39
CA HIS A 141 4.04 -13.76 0.12
C HIS A 141 3.42 -12.82 -0.92
N PHE A 142 3.73 -11.52 -0.87
CA PHE A 142 3.27 -10.56 -1.88
C PHE A 142 3.83 -10.89 -3.27
N LYS A 143 5.09 -11.35 -3.37
CA LYS A 143 5.68 -11.82 -4.61
C LYS A 143 4.92 -13.00 -5.21
N LYS A 144 4.52 -13.97 -4.38
CA LYS A 144 3.67 -15.10 -4.82
C LYS A 144 2.33 -14.60 -5.33
N ILE A 145 1.66 -13.71 -4.59
CA ILE A 145 0.39 -13.12 -5.00
C ILE A 145 0.53 -12.35 -6.32
N ALA A 146 1.55 -11.52 -6.46
CA ALA A 146 1.76 -10.77 -7.71
C ALA A 146 1.93 -11.71 -8.92
N THR A 147 2.66 -12.81 -8.75
CA THR A 147 2.81 -13.84 -9.78
C THR A 147 1.49 -14.55 -10.09
N GLU A 148 0.74 -14.96 -9.07
CA GLU A 148 -0.54 -15.65 -9.21
C GLU A 148 -1.62 -14.77 -9.86
N CYS A 149 -1.64 -13.48 -9.50
CA CYS A 149 -2.59 -12.50 -10.05
C CYS A 149 -2.13 -11.87 -11.38
N GLY A 150 -0.90 -12.12 -11.83
CA GLY A 150 -0.34 -11.51 -13.05
C GLY A 150 -0.23 -9.99 -12.96
N CYS A 151 0.11 -9.43 -11.80
CA CYS A 151 0.26 -7.99 -11.63
C CYS A 151 1.71 -7.58 -11.30
N ALA A 152 2.03 -6.30 -11.52
CA ALA A 152 3.35 -5.76 -11.19
C ALA A 152 3.55 -5.69 -9.68
N LEU A 153 4.81 -5.80 -9.23
CA LEU A 153 5.18 -5.72 -7.82
C LEU A 153 6.34 -4.74 -7.59
N VAL A 154 6.26 -4.02 -6.48
CA VAL A 154 7.40 -3.38 -5.81
C VAL A 154 7.53 -3.94 -4.41
N ASP A 155 8.72 -4.35 -4.01
CA ASP A 155 9.07 -4.62 -2.61
C ASP A 155 9.61 -3.34 -1.99
N ALA A 156 8.79 -2.62 -1.24
CA ALA A 156 9.20 -1.36 -0.64
C ALA A 156 10.37 -1.54 0.36
N GLY A 157 10.49 -2.70 0.99
CA GLY A 157 11.59 -3.00 1.91
C GLY A 157 12.98 -3.05 1.25
N THR A 158 13.06 -3.13 -0.08
CA THR A 158 14.33 -3.01 -0.82
C THR A 158 14.72 -1.56 -1.12
N VAL A 159 13.80 -0.62 -0.90
CA VAL A 159 13.97 0.80 -1.25
C VAL A 159 14.02 1.68 -0.01
N VAL A 160 13.19 1.38 1.00
CA VAL A 160 12.97 2.21 2.18
C VAL A 160 12.95 1.37 3.46
N THR A 161 13.16 2.05 4.58
CA THR A 161 13.07 1.47 5.92
C THR A 161 12.01 2.19 6.74
N SER A 162 11.37 1.47 7.67
CA SER A 162 10.45 2.07 8.62
C SER A 162 11.17 3.00 9.60
N SER A 163 10.49 4.05 10.02
CA SER A 163 11.01 5.06 10.95
C SER A 163 11.54 4.45 12.23
N ARG A 164 12.63 5.01 12.75
CA ARG A 164 13.15 4.66 14.08
C ARG A 164 12.36 5.28 15.23
N ILE A 165 11.42 6.18 14.92
CA ILE A 165 10.59 6.85 15.93
C ILE A 165 9.48 5.92 16.42
N ASP A 166 8.83 5.21 15.50
CA ASP A 166 7.68 4.34 15.84
C ASP A 166 7.76 2.93 15.25
N GLY A 167 8.75 2.67 14.41
CA GLY A 167 8.98 1.37 13.79
C GLY A 167 8.01 1.01 12.66
N ILE A 168 7.05 1.88 12.30
CA ILE A 168 5.93 1.55 11.42
C ILE A 168 5.86 2.45 10.20
N HIS A 169 5.88 3.76 10.42
CA HIS A 169 5.70 4.74 9.35
C HIS A 169 7.02 5.03 8.62
N LEU A 170 6.93 5.77 7.53
CA LEU A 170 8.10 6.25 6.80
C LEU A 170 8.42 7.69 7.22
N ASP A 171 9.69 8.00 7.39
CA ASP A 171 10.16 9.37 7.54
C ASP A 171 10.14 10.10 6.19
N GLY A 172 10.25 11.44 6.19
CA GLY A 172 10.14 12.25 4.97
C GLY A 172 11.12 11.83 3.87
N GLU A 173 12.37 11.52 4.23
CA GLU A 173 13.38 11.04 3.26
C GLU A 173 13.00 9.70 2.64
N GLU A 174 12.43 8.80 3.43
CA GLU A 174 11.99 7.49 2.94
C GLU A 174 10.75 7.63 2.01
N HIS A 175 9.86 8.58 2.30
CA HIS A 175 8.79 8.93 1.38
C HIS A 175 9.32 9.43 0.02
N ILE A 176 10.35 10.27 0.01
CA ILE A 176 10.96 10.78 -1.22
C ILE A 176 11.59 9.62 -2.02
N LYS A 177 12.36 8.74 -1.37
CA LYS A 177 12.95 7.55 -2.02
C LYS A 177 11.87 6.66 -2.64
N LEU A 178 10.80 6.38 -1.88
CA LEU A 178 9.70 5.54 -2.35
C LEU A 178 9.01 6.18 -3.56
N GLY A 179 8.75 7.48 -3.53
CA GLY A 179 8.13 8.21 -4.65
C GLY A 179 8.92 8.09 -5.95
N HIS A 180 10.25 8.21 -5.88
CA HIS A 180 11.13 8.00 -7.03
C HIS A 180 11.08 6.56 -7.56
N ALA A 181 11.18 5.57 -6.68
CA ALA A 181 11.12 4.16 -7.08
C ALA A 181 9.77 3.81 -7.71
N MET A 182 8.68 4.31 -7.15
CA MET A 182 7.33 4.12 -7.68
C MET A 182 7.18 4.75 -9.07
N ALA A 183 7.78 5.92 -9.31
CA ALA A 183 7.71 6.58 -10.62
C ALA A 183 8.38 5.75 -11.73
N LEU A 184 9.53 5.13 -11.43
CA LEU A 184 10.18 4.22 -12.36
C LEU A 184 9.28 3.02 -12.67
N LYS A 185 8.69 2.44 -11.64
CA LYS A 185 7.84 1.25 -11.81
C LYS A 185 6.51 1.55 -12.53
N VAL A 186 5.91 2.71 -12.27
CA VAL A 186 4.71 3.13 -12.99
C VAL A 186 4.98 3.29 -14.49
N LYS A 187 6.12 3.90 -14.87
CA LYS A 187 6.52 3.99 -16.28
C LYS A 187 6.68 2.63 -16.95
N GLU A 188 7.30 1.66 -16.26
CA GLU A 188 7.38 0.27 -16.76
C GLU A 188 6.00 -0.37 -16.94
N VAL A 189 5.08 -0.13 -16.01
CA VAL A 189 3.73 -0.71 -16.03
C VAL A 189 2.90 -0.14 -17.16
N ILE A 190 3.03 1.15 -17.44
CA ILE A 190 2.24 1.82 -18.48
C ILE A 190 2.78 1.50 -19.89
N GLY A 191 4.09 1.39 -20.05
CA GLY A 191 4.80 1.11 -21.32
C GLY A 191 5.37 2.37 -21.92
#